data_0fc5b4453d4a06119e9622513f379ae1
#
_entry.id   0fc5b4453d4a06119e9622513f379ae1
#
_cell.length_a   1.000
_cell.length_b   1.000
_cell.length_c   1.000
_cell.angle_alpha   90.00
_cell.angle_beta   90.00
_cell.angle_gamma   90.00
#
_symmetry.space_group_name_H-M   'P 1'
#
loop_
_entity.id
_entity.type
_entity.pdbx_description
1 polymer ?
#
loop_
_entity_poly.entity_id
_entity_poly.type
_entity_poly.pdbx_seq_one_letter_code
_entity_poly.pdbx_strand_id
1 'polypeptide(L)'
;MRVYISLGSNLNCPVAQIWRALGECARLPDSRLIAYSRFYLNPAMDFPGQPHQPDYVNAVAALETHLSPRVLLNLLWKLEQRHQRTRQRRWGPRTLDLDLLLYGHLRLNRYELILPHPGLHLRPFVLYPLAELKPNLTIPGRGRLSQLIVRRNSFGLHPLPPWWKRCPSRIQ
;
A
#
# COMPACT_ATOMS: atom_id res chain seq x y z
N MET A 1 11.95 14.15 4.00
CA MET A 1 10.90 13.69 4.94
C MET A 1 10.63 12.20 4.74
N ARG A 2 10.52 11.40 5.83
CA ARG A 2 10.16 9.98 5.73
C ARG A 2 8.66 9.84 5.50
N VAL A 3 8.28 9.08 4.46
CA VAL A 3 6.88 8.82 4.10
C VAL A 3 6.66 7.33 3.91
N TYR A 4 5.42 6.88 4.09
CA TYR A 4 5.03 5.48 3.85
C TYR A 4 3.87 5.46 2.86
N ILE A 5 3.99 4.55 1.89
CA ILE A 5 2.95 4.30 0.87
C ILE A 5 2.55 2.83 0.92
N SER A 6 1.26 2.53 0.75
CA SER A 6 0.81 1.17 0.46
C SER A 6 0.77 0.94 -1.04
N LEU A 7 1.03 -0.29 -1.43
CA LEU A 7 0.89 -0.79 -2.79
C LEU A 7 -0.04 -1.99 -2.74
N GLY A 8 -1.06 -2.01 -3.58
CA GLY A 8 -2.02 -3.12 -3.66
C GLY A 8 -2.35 -3.45 -5.12
N SER A 9 -2.54 -4.72 -5.42
CA SER A 9 -2.95 -5.20 -6.74
C SER A 9 -3.67 -6.54 -6.63
N ASN A 10 -4.68 -6.79 -7.49
CA ASN A 10 -5.31 -8.10 -7.64
C ASN A 10 -5.61 -8.47 -9.10
N LEU A 11 -5.11 -7.69 -10.06
CA LEU A 11 -5.26 -7.95 -11.50
C LEU A 11 -3.90 -7.98 -12.21
N ASN A 12 -3.86 -8.66 -13.36
CA ASN A 12 -2.73 -8.62 -14.30
C ASN A 12 -1.37 -8.92 -13.64
N CYS A 13 -1.25 -10.10 -13.02
CA CYS A 13 -0.05 -10.51 -12.29
C CYS A 13 0.31 -9.57 -11.12
N PRO A 14 -0.44 -9.59 -10.02
CA PRO A 14 -0.33 -8.63 -8.92
C PRO A 14 1.09 -8.43 -8.38
N VAL A 15 1.86 -9.50 -8.25
CA VAL A 15 3.27 -9.45 -7.80
C VAL A 15 4.12 -8.63 -8.75
N ALA A 16 3.97 -8.84 -10.07
CA ALA A 16 4.71 -8.11 -11.08
C ALA A 16 4.31 -6.63 -11.11
N GLN A 17 3.02 -6.33 -10.90
CA GLN A 17 2.54 -4.94 -10.80
C GLN A 17 3.20 -4.21 -9.64
N ILE A 18 3.24 -4.82 -8.45
CA ILE A 18 3.87 -4.20 -7.27
C ILE A 18 5.38 -4.04 -7.47
N TRP A 19 6.07 -5.04 -8.06
CA TRP A 19 7.49 -4.93 -8.37
C TRP A 19 7.82 -3.76 -9.29
N ARG A 20 7.06 -3.63 -10.38
CA ARG A 20 7.22 -2.51 -11.32
C ARG A 20 6.98 -1.18 -10.62
N ALA A 21 5.90 -1.09 -9.83
CA ALA A 21 5.57 0.11 -9.07
C ALA A 21 6.67 0.49 -8.06
N LEU A 22 7.29 -0.47 -7.36
CA LEU A 22 8.43 -0.21 -6.48
C LEU A 22 9.63 0.36 -7.26
N GLY A 23 9.93 -0.21 -8.44
CA GLY A 23 10.97 0.30 -9.33
C GLY A 23 10.69 1.72 -9.83
N GLU A 24 9.43 2.04 -10.10
CA GLU A 24 9.01 3.41 -10.48
C GLU A 24 9.04 4.37 -9.29
N CYS A 25 8.63 3.93 -8.10
CA CYS A 25 8.76 4.71 -6.87
C CYS A 25 10.23 5.06 -6.54
N ALA A 26 11.16 4.15 -6.85
CA ALA A 26 12.58 4.40 -6.68
C ALA A 26 13.16 5.47 -7.63
N ARG A 27 12.42 5.79 -8.71
CA ARG A 27 12.79 6.81 -9.72
C ARG A 27 11.98 8.10 -9.61
N LEU A 28 11.17 8.25 -8.56
CA LEU A 28 10.44 9.51 -8.33
C LEU A 28 11.43 10.65 -8.11
N PRO A 29 11.18 11.84 -8.68
CA PRO A 29 12.04 13.00 -8.49
C PRO A 29 12.12 13.36 -7.00
N ASP A 30 13.23 13.91 -6.57
CA ASP A 30 13.49 14.38 -5.21
C ASP A 30 13.10 13.37 -4.13
N SER A 31 13.18 12.07 -4.48
CA SER A 31 12.76 10.98 -3.60
C SER A 31 13.70 9.80 -3.71
N ARG A 32 13.80 9.04 -2.62
CA ARG A 32 14.59 7.82 -2.54
C ARG A 32 13.78 6.71 -1.88
N LEU A 33 13.66 5.56 -2.54
CA LEU A 33 13.11 4.35 -1.92
C LEU A 33 14.11 3.81 -0.88
N ILE A 34 13.68 3.71 0.37
CA ILE A 34 14.54 3.31 1.49
C ILE A 34 14.40 1.83 1.79
N ALA A 35 13.14 1.35 1.84
CA ALA A 35 12.83 -0.03 2.13
C ALA A 35 11.41 -0.35 1.66
N TYR A 36 11.12 -1.64 1.53
CA TYR A 36 9.76 -2.16 1.34
C TYR A 36 9.60 -3.44 2.15
N SER A 37 8.36 -3.73 2.55
CA SER A 37 7.98 -4.93 3.30
C SER A 37 8.02 -6.19 2.43
N ARG A 38 7.87 -7.35 3.04
CA ARG A 38 7.41 -8.54 2.31
C ARG A 38 6.09 -8.22 1.61
N PHE A 39 5.75 -9.04 0.61
CA PHE A 39 4.44 -9.00 -0.02
C PHE A 39 3.49 -9.90 0.75
N TYR A 40 2.27 -9.47 0.89
CA TYR A 40 1.23 -10.16 1.63
C TYR A 40 0.06 -10.47 0.72
N LEU A 41 -0.38 -11.72 0.73
CA LEU A 41 -1.63 -12.16 0.11
C LEU A 41 -2.76 -12.00 1.13
N ASN A 42 -3.88 -11.46 0.71
CA ASN A 42 -5.11 -11.44 1.51
C ASN A 42 -6.34 -11.55 0.61
N PRO A 43 -7.42 -12.19 1.12
CA PRO A 43 -8.69 -12.23 0.42
C PRO A 43 -9.20 -10.83 0.08
N ALA A 44 -9.81 -10.68 -1.11
CA ALA A 44 -10.59 -9.50 -1.41
C ALA A 44 -11.76 -9.39 -0.42
N MET A 45 -12.14 -8.16 -0.08
CA MET A 45 -13.35 -7.96 0.72
C MET A 45 -14.58 -8.24 -0.15
N ASP A 46 -15.39 -9.21 0.25
CA ASP A 46 -16.66 -9.49 -0.40
C ASP A 46 -17.71 -8.48 0.05
N PHE A 47 -18.39 -7.89 -0.92
CA PHE A 47 -19.52 -7.00 -0.68
C PHE A 47 -20.78 -7.62 -1.30
N PRO A 48 -21.92 -7.59 -0.59
CA PRO A 48 -23.18 -8.08 -1.14
C PRO A 48 -23.48 -7.46 -2.51
N GLY A 49 -23.84 -8.32 -3.49
CA GLY A 49 -24.15 -7.87 -4.85
C GLY A 49 -22.94 -7.55 -5.73
N GLN A 50 -21.72 -7.79 -5.28
CA GLN A 50 -20.52 -7.69 -6.12
C GLN A 50 -19.99 -9.08 -6.51
N PRO A 51 -19.46 -9.25 -7.74
CA PRO A 51 -18.82 -10.50 -8.12
C PRO A 51 -17.59 -10.76 -7.26
N HIS A 52 -17.32 -12.03 -7.01
CA HIS A 52 -16.08 -12.45 -6.34
C HIS A 52 -14.85 -11.89 -7.06
N GLN A 53 -13.88 -11.39 -6.29
CA GLN A 53 -12.65 -10.81 -6.81
C GLN A 53 -11.45 -11.70 -6.47
N PRO A 54 -10.41 -11.70 -7.32
CA PRO A 54 -9.14 -12.35 -6.96
C PRO A 54 -8.54 -11.74 -5.68
N ASP A 55 -7.75 -12.55 -4.97
CA ASP A 55 -7.01 -12.11 -3.80
C ASP A 55 -6.05 -10.98 -4.13
N TYR A 56 -5.86 -10.09 -3.15
CA TYR A 56 -4.93 -8.98 -3.27
C TYR A 56 -3.53 -9.38 -2.83
N VAL A 57 -2.55 -8.87 -3.55
CA VAL A 57 -1.17 -8.77 -3.06
C VAL A 57 -0.93 -7.34 -2.60
N ASN A 58 -0.41 -7.18 -1.39
CA ASN A 58 -0.14 -5.88 -0.77
C ASN A 58 1.29 -5.80 -0.24
N ALA A 59 1.82 -4.58 -0.24
CA ALA A 59 3.09 -4.24 0.38
C ALA A 59 3.05 -2.80 0.91
N VAL A 60 4.00 -2.44 1.76
CA VAL A 60 4.27 -1.06 2.15
C VAL A 60 5.69 -0.71 1.77
N ALA A 61 5.88 0.50 1.25
CA ALA A 61 7.20 1.06 0.98
C ALA A 61 7.44 2.31 1.83
N ALA A 62 8.70 2.49 2.23
CA ALA A 62 9.21 3.69 2.88
C ALA A 62 10.06 4.48 1.89
N LEU A 63 9.74 5.77 1.72
CA LEU A 63 10.54 6.69 0.94
C LEU A 63 11.06 7.83 1.82
N GLU A 64 12.18 8.40 1.41
CA GLU A 64 12.60 9.75 1.78
C GLU A 64 12.32 10.68 0.62
N THR A 65 11.65 11.81 0.87
CA THR A 65 11.28 12.75 -0.18
C THR A 65 11.37 14.20 0.27
N HIS A 66 11.66 15.09 -0.68
CA HIS A 66 11.56 16.54 -0.53
C HIS A 66 10.27 17.11 -1.17
N LEU A 67 9.52 16.28 -1.88
CA LEU A 67 8.24 16.68 -2.48
C LEU A 67 7.23 17.03 -1.41
N SER A 68 6.35 17.98 -1.67
CA SER A 68 5.18 18.21 -0.80
C SER A 68 4.20 17.02 -0.87
N PRO A 69 3.34 16.81 0.16
CA PRO A 69 2.38 15.71 0.18
C PRO A 69 1.48 15.67 -1.06
N ARG A 70 1.04 16.83 -1.56
CA ARG A 70 0.19 16.94 -2.74
C ARG A 70 0.92 16.57 -4.03
N VAL A 71 2.16 17.02 -4.18
CA VAL A 71 2.97 16.68 -5.36
C VAL A 71 3.24 15.18 -5.38
N LEU A 72 3.62 14.59 -4.25
CA LEU A 72 3.83 13.15 -4.14
C LEU A 72 2.55 12.38 -4.48
N LEU A 73 1.38 12.77 -3.92
CA LEU A 73 0.09 12.14 -4.23
C LEU A 73 -0.21 12.17 -5.73
N ASN A 74 0.01 13.31 -6.38
CA ASN A 74 -0.22 13.44 -7.83
C ASN A 74 0.70 12.53 -8.64
N LEU A 75 1.95 12.33 -8.21
CA LEU A 75 2.88 11.41 -8.87
C LEU A 75 2.44 9.95 -8.67
N LEU A 76 1.98 9.58 -7.48
CA LEU A 76 1.42 8.25 -7.23
C LEU A 76 0.20 7.97 -8.14
N TRP A 77 -0.72 8.92 -8.28
CA TRP A 77 -1.84 8.80 -9.23
C TRP A 77 -1.40 8.64 -10.68
N LYS A 78 -0.36 9.36 -11.11
CA LYS A 78 0.20 9.15 -12.46
C LYS A 78 0.80 7.75 -12.64
N LEU A 79 1.41 7.18 -11.60
CA LEU A 79 1.89 5.79 -11.64
C LEU A 79 0.73 4.81 -11.79
N GLU A 80 -0.34 4.96 -11.00
CA GLU A 80 -1.54 4.13 -11.14
C GLU A 80 -2.13 4.18 -12.57
N GLN A 81 -2.20 5.37 -13.17
CA GLN A 81 -2.69 5.54 -14.54
C GLN A 81 -1.81 4.80 -15.57
N ARG A 82 -0.47 4.83 -15.41
CA ARG A 82 0.46 4.07 -16.27
C ARG A 82 0.26 2.55 -16.16
N HIS A 83 -0.18 2.08 -14.99
CA HIS A 83 -0.55 0.69 -14.76
C HIS A 83 -1.99 0.37 -15.20
N GLN A 84 -2.58 1.22 -16.06
CA GLN A 84 -3.91 1.04 -16.64
C GLN A 84 -5.02 0.88 -15.59
N ARG A 85 -4.88 1.57 -14.45
CA ARG A 85 -5.93 1.58 -13.44
C ARG A 85 -7.20 2.21 -14.01
N THR A 86 -8.25 1.40 -14.18
CA THR A 86 -9.59 1.86 -14.52
C THR A 86 -10.44 1.91 -13.25
N ARG A 87 -11.04 3.07 -12.95
CA ARG A 87 -11.99 3.22 -11.82
C ARG A 87 -13.41 2.89 -12.29
N GLN A 88 -13.69 1.60 -12.55
CA GLN A 88 -15.02 1.19 -12.99
C GLN A 88 -16.05 1.14 -11.86
N ARG A 89 -15.64 0.72 -10.65
CA ARG A 89 -16.51 0.61 -9.46
C ARG A 89 -15.76 0.96 -8.18
N ARG A 90 -16.49 1.48 -7.19
CA ARG A 90 -15.97 1.61 -5.82
C ARG A 90 -15.72 0.21 -5.27
N TRP A 91 -14.53 -0.01 -4.67
CA TRP A 91 -14.09 -1.32 -4.14
C TRP A 91 -13.90 -2.43 -5.19
N GLY A 92 -13.88 -2.09 -6.47
CA GLY A 92 -13.61 -3.04 -7.57
C GLY A 92 -12.14 -3.49 -7.64
N PRO A 93 -11.86 -4.53 -8.44
CA PRO A 93 -10.51 -5.04 -8.65
C PRO A 93 -9.60 -3.98 -9.30
N ARG A 94 -8.27 -4.09 -9.05
CA ARG A 94 -7.31 -3.05 -9.46
C ARG A 94 -6.02 -3.65 -9.95
N THR A 95 -5.50 -3.09 -11.03
CA THR A 95 -4.16 -3.39 -11.51
C THR A 95 -3.08 -2.87 -10.54
N LEU A 96 -3.27 -1.66 -10.01
CA LEU A 96 -2.40 -1.05 -9.00
C LEU A 96 -3.19 -0.02 -8.19
N ASP A 97 -2.97 -0.03 -6.87
CA ASP A 97 -3.51 0.95 -5.91
C ASP A 97 -2.35 1.48 -5.05
N LEU A 98 -2.16 2.81 -5.04
CA LEU A 98 -1.10 3.48 -4.29
C LEU A 98 -1.70 4.50 -3.34
N ASP A 99 -1.68 4.22 -2.03
CA ASP A 99 -2.16 5.14 -1.01
C ASP A 99 -0.99 5.78 -0.25
N LEU A 100 -0.97 7.10 -0.11
CA LEU A 100 -0.07 7.80 0.80
C LEU A 100 -0.56 7.62 2.23
N LEU A 101 0.15 6.79 3.01
CA LEU A 101 -0.26 6.39 4.37
C LEU A 101 0.11 7.43 5.42
N LEU A 102 1.39 7.84 5.39
CA LEU A 102 1.99 8.72 6.38
C LEU A 102 2.99 9.65 5.69
N TYR A 103 3.07 10.88 6.18
CA TYR A 103 4.06 11.87 5.76
C TYR A 103 4.74 12.48 6.99
N GLY A 104 5.79 11.85 7.48
CA GLY A 104 6.42 12.18 8.75
C GLY A 104 5.39 12.14 9.88
N HIS A 105 5.33 13.23 10.64
CA HIS A 105 4.35 13.43 11.72
C HIS A 105 3.17 14.30 11.30
N LEU A 106 3.04 14.61 10.00
CA LEU A 106 2.02 15.53 9.49
C LEU A 106 0.61 14.96 9.74
N ARG A 107 -0.26 15.83 10.26
CA ARG A 107 -1.71 15.63 10.29
C ARG A 107 -2.34 16.62 9.34
N LEU A 108 -3.04 16.10 8.35
CA LEU A 108 -3.72 16.91 7.34
C LEU A 108 -5.15 16.38 7.18
N ASN A 109 -6.10 17.30 7.19
CA ASN A 109 -7.51 16.99 6.94
C ASN A 109 -8.02 17.95 5.86
N ARG A 110 -7.83 17.59 4.61
CA ARG A 110 -8.34 18.33 3.44
C ARG A 110 -9.09 17.37 2.53
N TYR A 111 -10.03 17.89 1.75
CA TYR A 111 -10.87 17.10 0.85
C TYR A 111 -10.06 16.15 -0.05
N GLU A 112 -8.93 16.61 -0.57
CA GLU A 112 -8.10 15.85 -1.53
C GLU A 112 -7.11 14.90 -0.85
N LEU A 113 -6.73 15.15 0.42
CA LEU A 113 -5.71 14.38 1.13
C LEU A 113 -5.91 14.46 2.63
N ILE A 114 -6.11 13.30 3.24
CA ILE A 114 -6.17 13.13 4.68
C ILE A 114 -4.95 12.31 5.13
N LEU A 115 -4.18 12.85 6.06
CA LEU A 115 -3.02 12.19 6.66
C LEU A 115 -3.10 12.20 8.20
N PRO A 116 -2.82 11.10 8.87
CA PRO A 116 -2.63 9.74 8.36
C PRO A 116 -3.82 9.27 7.52
N HIS A 117 -3.56 8.37 6.55
CA HIS A 117 -4.61 7.83 5.69
C HIS A 117 -5.78 7.28 6.52
N PRO A 118 -7.03 7.63 6.22
CA PRO A 118 -8.19 7.31 7.08
C PRO A 118 -8.34 5.82 7.38
N GLY A 119 -8.10 4.97 6.40
CA GLY A 119 -8.22 3.51 6.53
C GLY A 119 -6.99 2.80 7.11
N LEU A 120 -5.87 3.49 7.35
CA LEU A 120 -4.61 2.88 7.76
C LEU A 120 -4.78 1.98 9.00
N HIS A 121 -5.42 2.50 10.04
CA HIS A 121 -5.57 1.83 11.32
C HIS A 121 -6.62 0.71 11.35
N LEU A 122 -7.33 0.50 10.25
CA LEU A 122 -8.38 -0.50 10.10
C LEU A 122 -7.95 -1.70 9.25
N ARG A 123 -6.81 -1.61 8.55
CA ARG A 123 -6.40 -2.53 7.49
C ARG A 123 -5.21 -3.39 7.91
N PRO A 124 -5.39 -4.67 8.27
CA PRO A 124 -4.27 -5.57 8.61
C PRO A 124 -3.21 -5.63 7.51
N PHE A 125 -3.62 -5.68 6.24
CA PHE A 125 -2.73 -5.71 5.07
C PHE A 125 -1.92 -4.41 4.86
N VAL A 126 -2.13 -3.37 5.70
CA VAL A 126 -1.30 -2.17 5.81
C VAL A 126 -0.48 -2.22 7.11
N LEU A 127 -1.12 -2.57 8.24
CA LEU A 127 -0.49 -2.53 9.57
C LEU A 127 0.67 -3.52 9.69
N TYR A 128 0.49 -4.76 9.24
CA TYR A 128 1.54 -5.79 9.34
C TYR A 128 2.75 -5.47 8.46
N PRO A 129 2.60 -5.14 7.15
CA PRO A 129 3.71 -4.68 6.33
C PRO A 129 4.41 -3.44 6.88
N LEU A 130 3.65 -2.48 7.45
CA LEU A 130 4.21 -1.27 8.04
C LEU A 130 5.06 -1.58 9.28
N ALA A 131 4.64 -2.55 10.09
CA ALA A 131 5.39 -2.98 11.28
C ALA A 131 6.73 -3.65 10.94
N GLU A 132 6.85 -4.32 9.79
CA GLU A 132 8.15 -4.82 9.32
C GLU A 132 9.15 -3.71 9.08
N LEU A 133 8.68 -2.57 8.56
CA LEU A 133 9.55 -1.43 8.24
C LEU A 133 9.88 -0.59 9.47
N LYS A 134 8.94 -0.47 10.40
CA LYS A 134 9.09 0.36 11.60
C LYS A 134 8.23 -0.19 12.75
N PRO A 135 8.70 -1.20 13.50
CA PRO A 135 7.91 -1.82 14.58
C PRO A 135 7.44 -0.84 15.66
N ASN A 136 8.31 0.12 16.02
CA ASN A 136 8.05 1.11 17.07
C ASN A 136 7.43 2.40 16.52
N LEU A 137 6.70 2.33 15.39
CA LEU A 137 6.09 3.51 14.80
C LEU A 137 4.91 3.99 15.66
N THR A 138 4.90 5.30 15.92
CA THR A 138 3.70 5.99 16.45
C THR A 138 3.00 6.69 15.31
N ILE A 139 1.72 6.34 15.11
CA ILE A 139 0.88 6.95 14.06
C ILE A 139 0.23 8.21 14.63
N PRO A 140 0.45 9.38 14.03
CA PRO A 140 -0.11 10.64 14.53
C PRO A 140 -1.62 10.56 14.73
N GLY A 141 -2.09 10.88 15.94
CA GLY A 141 -3.50 10.84 16.30
C GLY A 141 -4.14 9.45 16.42
N ARG A 142 -3.35 8.36 16.37
CA ARG A 142 -3.86 6.98 16.44
C ARG A 142 -3.13 6.10 17.47
N GLY A 143 -1.94 6.52 17.93
CA GLY A 143 -1.14 5.77 18.90
C GLY A 143 -0.12 4.82 18.30
N ARG A 144 0.41 3.91 19.10
CA ARG A 144 1.46 2.96 18.70
C ARG A 144 0.95 1.92 17.71
N LEU A 145 1.71 1.65 16.65
CA LEU A 145 1.39 0.64 15.64
C LEU A 145 1.16 -0.74 16.26
N SER A 146 1.99 -1.15 17.23
CA SER A 146 1.83 -2.43 17.94
C SER A 146 0.47 -2.59 18.60
N GLN A 147 -0.07 -1.53 19.22
CA GLN A 147 -1.39 -1.54 19.85
C GLN A 147 -2.53 -1.65 18.82
N LEU A 148 -2.33 -1.09 17.63
CA LEU A 148 -3.31 -1.17 16.54
C LEU A 148 -3.36 -2.58 15.94
N ILE A 149 -2.20 -3.24 15.82
CA ILE A 149 -2.11 -4.62 15.30
C ILE A 149 -2.85 -5.60 16.23
N VAL A 150 -2.61 -5.54 17.55
CA VAL A 150 -3.27 -6.43 18.52
C VAL A 150 -4.81 -6.37 18.44
N ARG A 151 -5.35 -5.22 18.06
CA ARG A 151 -6.80 -5.00 17.92
C ARG A 151 -7.36 -5.49 16.58
N ARG A 152 -6.54 -6.06 15.70
CA ARG A 152 -6.96 -6.43 14.35
C ARG A 152 -6.65 -7.90 14.06
N ASN A 153 -7.66 -8.61 13.61
CA ASN A 153 -7.50 -9.99 13.16
C ASN A 153 -6.73 -9.99 11.83
N SER A 154 -5.71 -10.85 11.73
CA SER A 154 -4.94 -11.08 10.51
C SER A 154 -5.50 -12.22 9.66
N PHE A 155 -6.74 -12.64 9.90
CA PHE A 155 -7.36 -13.77 9.20
C PHE A 155 -7.22 -13.61 7.68
N GLY A 156 -6.70 -14.65 7.03
CA GLY A 156 -6.46 -14.65 5.58
C GLY A 156 -5.27 -13.82 5.10
N LEU A 157 -4.54 -13.12 5.99
CA LEU A 157 -3.35 -12.36 5.60
C LEU A 157 -2.10 -13.26 5.74
N HIS A 158 -1.43 -13.53 4.63
CA HIS A 158 -0.25 -14.39 4.58
C HIS A 158 0.91 -13.70 3.88
N PRO A 159 2.12 -13.67 4.48
CA PRO A 159 3.31 -13.22 3.75
C PRO A 159 3.62 -14.21 2.62
N LEU A 160 3.89 -13.69 1.44
CA LEU A 160 4.33 -14.53 0.32
C LEU A 160 5.72 -15.11 0.62
N PRO A 161 5.95 -16.40 0.33
CA PRO A 161 7.24 -17.03 0.60
C PRO A 161 8.35 -16.42 -0.29
N PRO A 162 9.62 -16.44 0.16
CA PRO A 162 10.72 -15.75 -0.54
C PRO A 162 10.97 -16.17 -1.99
N TRP A 163 10.56 -17.39 -2.38
CA TRP A 163 10.76 -17.92 -3.74
C TRP A 163 9.93 -17.19 -4.81
N TRP A 164 8.84 -16.49 -4.45
CA TRP A 164 8.07 -15.71 -5.42
C TRP A 164 8.92 -14.61 -6.09
N LYS A 165 9.99 -14.14 -5.44
CA LYS A 165 10.95 -13.19 -6.05
C LYS A 165 11.63 -13.76 -7.31
N ARG A 166 11.70 -15.09 -7.45
CA ARG A 166 12.35 -15.78 -8.55
C ARG A 166 11.40 -16.17 -9.70
N CYS A 167 10.09 -16.07 -9.50
CA CYS A 167 9.07 -16.44 -10.50
C CYS A 167 7.89 -15.45 -10.50
N PRO A 168 8.07 -14.19 -10.96
CA PRO A 168 7.00 -13.19 -10.95
C PRO A 168 5.81 -13.53 -11.86
N SER A 169 5.94 -14.49 -12.78
CA SER A 169 4.90 -14.86 -13.76
C SER A 169 4.03 -16.08 -13.39
N ARG A 170 4.25 -16.73 -12.24
CA ARG A 170 3.56 -17.98 -11.88
C ARG A 170 2.44 -17.87 -10.84
N ILE A 171 2.11 -16.67 -10.37
CA ILE A 171 0.97 -16.47 -9.47
C ILE A 171 -0.16 -15.87 -10.32
N GLN A 172 -0.90 -16.73 -10.99
CA GLN A 172 -2.20 -16.47 -11.58
C GLN A 172 -3.30 -16.76 -10.57
#